data_ca4f570c101fe00cf45524ae20d8d1c7
#
_entry.id   ca4f570c101fe00cf45524ae20d8d1c7
#
_cell.length_a   1.000
_cell.length_b   1.000
_cell.length_c   1.000
_cell.angle_alpha   90.00
_cell.angle_beta   90.00
_cell.angle_gamma   90.00
#
_symmetry.space_group_name_H-M   'P 1'
#
loop_
_entity.id
_entity.type
_entity.pdbx_description
1 polymer ?
#
loop_
_entity_poly.entity_id
_entity_poly.type
_entity_poly.pdbx_seq_one_letter_code
_entity_poly.pdbx_strand_id
1 'polypeptide(L)'
;MGFWGPTDETRGTRPVDEPLGELELVHAFTSGPMPTGVSVSHTGRIFVNFPKWGDEVPATVVELVDGAAVPYPDEAWNTPAGIDDAGALVSVQSIVVDPADRLWILDTGSPMFEPTKKGGPKLVRVDLATDTVEQVILLEPDVALPTTYLNDVRFDLRRGIAYITDSADSGPNGIIVVDLEAGTAWRRLHDHPSTKALTPPELVPMAEGRVLMKRPADGDPQPVTMGADGIAISADGERLWYCPLASRRWFSVATSALVDRSVPDEDVAATVVDEGDKGGGADGLETDALGRFYATSYENNAIVRRRTDGTMETIVHDERLLWPDTMSIATDEHLYVTANQLHRQADYQGGTDLRTYPYSLFRVRIGAGPVLLR
;
A
#
# COMPACT_ATOMS: atom_id res chain seq x y z
N MET A 1 -19.07 -26.10 -21.68
CA MET A 1 -18.24 -24.97 -21.18
C MET A 1 -19.20 -23.98 -20.58
N GLY A 2 -19.33 -23.98 -19.25
CA GLY A 2 -20.18 -23.03 -18.54
C GLY A 2 -19.46 -21.70 -18.46
N PHE A 3 -20.09 -20.64 -18.91
CA PHE A 3 -19.64 -19.28 -18.66
C PHE A 3 -19.79 -19.00 -17.15
N TRP A 4 -18.68 -18.93 -16.44
CA TRP A 4 -18.64 -18.44 -15.07
C TRP A 4 -18.61 -16.90 -15.10
N GLY A 5 -19.79 -16.31 -15.21
CA GLY A 5 -19.96 -14.92 -14.83
C GLY A 5 -20.10 -14.85 -13.31
N PRO A 6 -19.70 -13.74 -12.64
CA PRO A 6 -19.96 -13.56 -11.22
C PRO A 6 -21.46 -13.71 -10.97
N THR A 7 -21.85 -14.55 -10.03
CA THR A 7 -23.25 -14.62 -9.56
C THR A 7 -23.60 -13.27 -8.92
N ASP A 8 -24.88 -12.90 -8.87
CA ASP A 8 -25.32 -11.63 -8.24
C ASP A 8 -24.86 -11.52 -6.78
N GLU A 9 -24.61 -12.63 -6.11
CA GLU A 9 -24.06 -12.70 -4.74
C GLU A 9 -22.55 -12.36 -4.68
N THR A 10 -21.81 -12.49 -5.78
CA THR A 10 -20.38 -12.12 -5.89
C THR A 10 -20.16 -10.72 -6.46
N ARG A 11 -21.20 -10.09 -6.96
CA ARG A 11 -21.21 -8.65 -7.21
C ARG A 11 -21.34 -7.99 -5.85
N GLY A 12 -20.21 -7.61 -5.25
CA GLY A 12 -20.22 -6.67 -4.13
C GLY A 12 -21.18 -5.55 -4.47
N THR A 13 -21.90 -5.04 -3.47
CA THR A 13 -22.77 -3.88 -3.64
C THR A 13 -21.90 -2.74 -4.15
N ARG A 14 -21.83 -2.61 -5.50
CA ARG A 14 -21.22 -1.41 -6.09
C ARG A 14 -21.94 -0.24 -5.48
N PRO A 15 -21.21 0.74 -4.95
CA PRO A 15 -21.84 1.98 -4.58
C PRO A 15 -22.59 2.48 -5.83
N VAL A 16 -23.90 2.53 -5.74
CA VAL A 16 -24.78 2.96 -6.86
C VAL A 16 -24.89 4.47 -6.92
N ASP A 17 -24.26 5.13 -5.94
CA ASP A 17 -24.36 6.57 -5.76
C ASP A 17 -23.48 7.31 -6.74
N GLU A 18 -23.90 8.48 -7.16
CA GLU A 18 -23.07 9.40 -7.92
C GLU A 18 -21.79 9.73 -7.13
N PRO A 19 -20.63 9.82 -7.77
CA PRO A 19 -19.38 10.21 -7.10
C PRO A 19 -19.53 11.53 -6.38
N LEU A 20 -19.02 11.61 -5.14
CA LEU A 20 -19.19 12.78 -4.27
C LEU A 20 -18.16 13.88 -4.54
N GLY A 21 -17.04 13.57 -5.20
CA GLY A 21 -15.92 14.48 -5.42
C GLY A 21 -15.46 14.53 -6.87
N GLU A 22 -14.68 15.55 -7.17
CA GLU A 22 -13.99 15.74 -8.45
C GLU A 22 -12.52 15.36 -8.31
N LEU A 23 -11.97 14.64 -9.31
CA LEU A 23 -10.58 14.26 -9.38
C LEU A 23 -9.75 15.39 -9.97
N GLU A 24 -8.81 15.94 -9.19
CA GLU A 24 -7.87 16.98 -9.60
C GLU A 24 -6.50 16.38 -9.90
N LEU A 25 -5.88 16.76 -11.02
CA LEU A 25 -4.50 16.40 -11.35
C LEU A 25 -3.54 17.27 -10.53
N VAL A 26 -2.65 16.64 -9.76
CA VAL A 26 -1.59 17.29 -8.99
C VAL A 26 -0.28 17.29 -9.78
N HIS A 27 0.10 16.09 -10.30
CA HIS A 27 1.32 15.94 -11.09
C HIS A 27 1.15 14.87 -12.18
N ALA A 28 1.77 15.10 -13.33
CA ALA A 28 1.81 14.17 -14.46
C ALA A 28 3.27 13.73 -14.69
N PHE A 29 3.56 12.46 -14.45
CA PHE A 29 4.86 11.86 -14.76
C PHE A 29 4.89 11.50 -16.24
N THR A 30 5.45 12.36 -17.07
CA THR A 30 5.50 12.23 -18.54
C THR A 30 6.63 11.34 -19.04
N SER A 31 7.48 10.90 -18.16
CA SER A 31 8.60 9.97 -18.40
C SER A 31 9.05 9.35 -17.08
N GLY A 32 9.88 8.32 -17.15
CA GLY A 32 10.46 7.67 -15.96
C GLY A 32 9.65 6.49 -15.44
N PRO A 33 9.99 5.98 -14.24
CA PRO A 33 9.37 4.78 -13.69
C PRO A 33 7.93 5.00 -13.22
N MET A 34 7.24 3.89 -13.02
CA MET A 34 5.88 3.83 -12.51
C MET A 34 5.85 4.17 -11.00
N PRO A 35 5.11 5.20 -10.56
CA PRO A 35 4.96 5.53 -9.14
C PRO A 35 4.01 4.54 -8.45
N THR A 36 4.28 4.18 -7.20
CA THR A 36 3.33 3.42 -6.36
C THR A 36 2.85 4.25 -5.17
N GLY A 37 3.75 4.78 -4.37
CA GLY A 37 3.39 5.48 -3.14
C GLY A 37 3.37 6.99 -3.26
N VAL A 38 2.56 7.60 -2.39
CA VAL A 38 2.55 9.05 -2.15
C VAL A 38 2.37 9.32 -0.67
N SER A 39 3.06 10.33 -0.16
CA SER A 39 2.78 10.90 1.17
C SER A 39 2.93 12.41 1.16
N VAL A 40 2.04 13.08 1.90
CA VAL A 40 2.03 14.54 1.97
C VAL A 40 2.30 14.97 3.40
N SER A 41 3.31 15.83 3.60
CA SER A 41 3.65 16.36 4.91
C SER A 41 2.58 17.32 5.45
N HIS A 42 2.63 17.61 6.74
CA HIS A 42 1.70 18.57 7.35
C HIS A 42 1.92 20.00 6.83
N THR A 43 3.07 20.26 6.21
CA THR A 43 3.40 21.53 5.56
C THR A 43 3.12 21.54 4.05
N GLY A 44 2.62 20.43 3.50
CA GLY A 44 2.23 20.30 2.09
C GLY A 44 3.35 19.86 1.15
N ARG A 45 4.51 19.38 1.67
CA ARG A 45 5.54 18.75 0.84
C ARG A 45 5.01 17.40 0.34
N ILE A 46 5.27 17.07 -0.92
CA ILE A 46 4.77 15.84 -1.55
C ILE A 46 5.93 14.92 -1.88
N PHE A 47 5.89 13.72 -1.33
CA PHE A 47 6.86 12.65 -1.59
C PHE A 47 6.22 11.54 -2.41
N VAL A 48 7.00 10.94 -3.32
CA VAL A 48 6.56 9.85 -4.20
C VAL A 48 7.64 8.79 -4.23
N ASN A 49 7.27 7.51 -4.26
CA ASN A 49 8.23 6.44 -4.43
C ASN A 49 7.97 5.58 -5.68
N PHE A 50 9.06 4.95 -6.12
CA PHE A 50 9.14 4.12 -7.31
C PHE A 50 9.87 2.83 -6.97
N PRO A 51 9.18 1.69 -6.86
CA PRO A 51 9.84 0.41 -6.63
C PRO A 51 10.57 -0.05 -7.91
N LYS A 52 11.62 -0.82 -7.72
CA LYS A 52 12.38 -1.39 -8.84
C LYS A 52 11.73 -2.66 -9.37
N TRP A 53 10.70 -2.49 -10.23
CA TRP A 53 9.91 -3.56 -10.85
C TRP A 53 10.16 -3.70 -12.36
N GLY A 54 11.39 -3.45 -12.79
CA GLY A 54 11.80 -3.60 -14.18
C GLY A 54 11.97 -2.29 -14.95
N ASP A 55 11.42 -1.20 -14.48
CA ASP A 55 11.72 0.13 -15.02
C ASP A 55 13.10 0.58 -14.56
N GLU A 56 13.72 1.49 -15.34
CA GLU A 56 14.90 2.22 -14.86
C GLU A 56 14.46 3.23 -13.80
N VAL A 57 14.93 3.04 -12.56
CA VAL A 57 14.58 3.86 -11.40
C VAL A 57 15.82 4.62 -10.92
N PRO A 58 16.04 5.87 -11.38
CA PRO A 58 17.18 6.69 -10.95
C PRO A 58 17.16 7.03 -9.47
N ALA A 59 15.96 7.28 -8.94
CA ALA A 59 15.73 7.46 -7.51
C ALA A 59 14.46 6.73 -7.10
N THR A 60 14.55 5.92 -6.04
CA THR A 60 13.39 5.15 -5.54
C THR A 60 12.48 6.00 -4.65
N VAL A 61 12.94 7.15 -4.15
CA VAL A 61 12.14 8.16 -3.45
C VAL A 61 12.48 9.55 -3.97
N VAL A 62 11.45 10.35 -4.21
CA VAL A 62 11.61 11.74 -4.64
C VAL A 62 10.68 12.67 -3.85
N GLU A 63 11.04 13.94 -3.76
CA GLU A 63 10.14 15.03 -3.43
C GLU A 63 9.72 15.76 -4.70
N LEU A 64 8.46 16.16 -4.82
CA LEU A 64 7.98 17.02 -5.91
C LEU A 64 8.20 18.48 -5.53
N VAL A 65 9.21 19.11 -6.12
CA VAL A 65 9.58 20.51 -5.89
C VAL A 65 9.38 21.30 -7.19
N ASP A 66 8.51 22.28 -7.19
CA ASP A 66 8.21 23.14 -8.36
C ASP A 66 7.89 22.34 -9.64
N GLY A 67 7.23 21.19 -9.48
CA GLY A 67 6.86 20.29 -10.57
C GLY A 67 7.97 19.35 -11.03
N ALA A 68 9.14 19.36 -10.41
CA ALA A 68 10.23 18.43 -10.67
C ALA A 68 10.31 17.33 -9.60
N ALA A 69 10.66 16.11 -10.00
CA ALA A 69 10.96 15.00 -9.10
C ALA A 69 12.45 15.06 -8.69
N VAL A 70 12.71 15.39 -7.42
CA VAL A 70 14.05 15.53 -6.86
C VAL A 70 14.36 14.36 -5.94
N PRO A 71 15.51 13.64 -6.09
CA PRO A 71 15.87 12.53 -5.20
C PRO A 71 15.82 12.91 -3.71
N TYR A 72 15.15 12.08 -2.89
CA TYR A 72 14.98 12.39 -1.47
C TYR A 72 15.35 11.16 -0.60
N PRO A 73 16.02 11.32 0.57
CA PRO A 73 16.51 12.59 1.13
C PRO A 73 17.66 13.20 0.31
N ASP A 74 18.40 12.42 -0.46
CA ASP A 74 19.44 12.87 -1.39
C ASP A 74 19.81 11.77 -2.42
N GLU A 75 20.74 12.06 -3.32
CA GLU A 75 21.22 11.10 -4.33
C GLU A 75 21.99 9.93 -3.70
N ALA A 76 22.73 10.16 -2.59
CA ALA A 76 23.52 9.12 -1.96
C ALA A 76 22.63 8.02 -1.38
N TRP A 77 21.53 8.40 -0.74
CA TRP A 77 20.54 7.46 -0.24
C TRP A 77 19.83 6.67 -1.36
N ASN A 78 19.72 7.22 -2.55
CA ASN A 78 19.11 6.56 -3.70
C ASN A 78 20.09 5.72 -4.54
N THR A 79 21.38 5.60 -4.12
CA THR A 79 22.42 4.89 -4.84
C THR A 79 23.00 3.73 -4.01
N PRO A 80 22.25 2.62 -3.82
CA PRO A 80 22.70 1.50 -3.01
C PRO A 80 23.87 0.75 -3.68
N ALA A 81 24.81 0.28 -2.85
CA ALA A 81 25.91 -0.57 -3.29
C ALA A 81 25.46 -2.02 -3.61
N GLY A 82 24.32 -2.45 -3.08
CA GLY A 82 23.75 -3.79 -3.29
C GLY A 82 22.38 -3.93 -2.63
N ILE A 83 21.74 -5.10 -2.79
CA ILE A 83 20.40 -5.36 -2.21
C ILE A 83 20.43 -5.57 -0.68
N ASP A 84 21.58 -5.64 -0.08
CA ASP A 84 21.87 -5.76 1.35
C ASP A 84 22.48 -4.48 1.94
N ASP A 85 22.43 -3.37 1.20
CA ASP A 85 22.97 -2.09 1.66
C ASP A 85 22.05 -1.46 2.73
N ALA A 86 22.52 -1.49 3.97
CA ALA A 86 21.82 -0.90 5.12
C ALA A 86 21.89 0.64 5.15
N GLY A 87 22.80 1.24 4.41
CA GLY A 87 23.06 2.68 4.36
C GLY A 87 22.42 3.43 3.21
N ALA A 88 21.69 2.71 2.32
CA ALA A 88 21.01 3.31 1.18
C ALA A 88 19.66 2.63 0.90
N LEU A 89 18.83 3.25 0.05
CA LEU A 89 17.51 2.76 -0.34
C LEU A 89 17.64 1.79 -1.53
N VAL A 90 17.23 0.55 -1.33
CA VAL A 90 17.35 -0.51 -2.34
C VAL A 90 16.18 -0.51 -3.31
N SER A 91 14.96 -0.68 -2.79
CA SER A 91 13.71 -0.67 -3.57
C SER A 91 12.57 -0.32 -2.64
N VAL A 92 12.12 0.93 -2.68
CA VAL A 92 11.12 1.45 -1.76
C VAL A 92 9.72 1.18 -2.29
N GLN A 93 8.86 0.57 -1.45
CA GLN A 93 7.46 0.30 -1.79
C GLN A 93 6.51 1.32 -1.18
N SER A 94 6.79 1.82 0.01
CA SER A 94 5.92 2.78 0.68
C SER A 94 6.70 3.88 1.37
N ILE A 95 6.08 5.06 1.43
CA ILE A 95 6.52 6.21 2.19
C ILE A 95 5.33 6.78 2.95
N VAL A 96 5.51 7.10 4.22
CA VAL A 96 4.43 7.63 5.08
C VAL A 96 4.95 8.74 5.96
N VAL A 97 4.28 9.89 5.92
CA VAL A 97 4.49 10.95 6.91
C VAL A 97 3.74 10.58 8.19
N ASP A 98 4.47 10.45 9.28
CA ASP A 98 3.91 10.04 10.57
C ASP A 98 3.14 11.19 11.26
N PRO A 99 2.38 10.89 12.33
CA PRO A 99 1.66 11.92 13.06
C PRO A 99 2.51 13.09 13.58
N ALA A 100 3.83 12.93 13.73
CA ALA A 100 4.76 13.99 14.16
C ALA A 100 5.42 14.75 13.00
N ASP A 101 4.94 14.59 11.77
CA ASP A 101 5.47 15.22 10.54
C ASP A 101 6.91 14.82 10.22
N ARG A 102 7.21 13.51 10.32
CA ARG A 102 8.48 12.92 9.90
C ARG A 102 8.20 11.92 8.78
N LEU A 103 9.05 11.86 7.77
CA LEU A 103 8.91 10.87 6.70
C LEU A 103 9.52 9.53 7.12
N TRP A 104 8.74 8.48 6.98
CA TRP A 104 9.23 7.11 7.05
C TRP A 104 9.22 6.48 5.67
N ILE A 105 10.32 5.83 5.32
CA ILE A 105 10.55 5.16 4.06
C ILE A 105 10.63 3.66 4.35
N LEU A 106 9.72 2.89 3.75
CA LEU A 106 9.69 1.43 3.84
C LEU A 106 10.40 0.82 2.63
N ASP A 107 11.61 0.36 2.86
CA ASP A 107 12.42 -0.29 1.86
C ASP A 107 12.23 -1.81 1.92
N THR A 108 11.77 -2.40 0.83
CA THR A 108 11.57 -3.85 0.76
C THR A 108 12.88 -4.62 0.75
N GLY A 109 13.97 -4.01 0.25
CA GLY A 109 15.20 -4.73 -0.05
C GLY A 109 15.04 -5.84 -1.09
N SER A 110 13.96 -5.79 -1.90
CA SER A 110 13.54 -6.86 -2.82
C SER A 110 13.26 -6.30 -4.23
N PRO A 111 14.28 -5.77 -4.93
CA PRO A 111 14.12 -5.35 -6.32
C PRO A 111 13.70 -6.55 -7.16
N MET A 112 12.80 -6.36 -8.12
CA MET A 112 12.28 -7.44 -9.00
C MET A 112 11.71 -8.64 -8.23
N PHE A 113 11.22 -8.42 -6.99
CA PHE A 113 10.77 -9.48 -6.08
C PHE A 113 11.85 -10.54 -5.76
N GLU A 114 13.13 -10.17 -5.89
CA GLU A 114 14.22 -11.05 -5.49
C GLU A 114 14.18 -11.34 -3.98
N PRO A 115 14.67 -12.51 -3.54
CA PRO A 115 14.73 -12.84 -2.12
C PRO A 115 15.46 -11.77 -1.30
N THR A 116 14.85 -11.37 -0.19
CA THR A 116 15.43 -10.38 0.72
C THR A 116 16.71 -10.88 1.36
N LYS A 117 17.62 -9.96 1.67
CA LYS A 117 18.84 -10.23 2.43
C LYS A 117 18.91 -9.30 3.64
N LYS A 118 19.58 -9.76 4.69
CA LYS A 118 19.84 -8.92 5.87
C LYS A 118 20.50 -7.60 5.45
N GLY A 119 19.94 -6.47 5.93
CA GLY A 119 20.37 -5.11 5.58
C GLY A 119 19.50 -4.45 4.50
N GLY A 120 18.85 -5.22 3.61
CA GLY A 120 17.94 -4.70 2.59
C GLY A 120 16.63 -4.18 3.19
N PRO A 121 15.80 -5.06 3.79
CA PRO A 121 14.52 -4.67 4.37
C PRO A 121 14.69 -3.75 5.58
N LYS A 122 14.10 -2.56 5.53
CA LYS A 122 14.27 -1.55 6.60
C LYS A 122 13.19 -0.48 6.60
N LEU A 123 13.05 0.18 7.75
CA LEU A 123 12.38 1.46 7.90
C LEU A 123 13.43 2.55 8.09
N VAL A 124 13.34 3.63 7.33
CA VAL A 124 14.22 4.80 7.44
C VAL A 124 13.39 6.01 7.82
N ARG A 125 13.73 6.68 8.92
CA ARG A 125 13.09 7.91 9.37
C ARG A 125 13.90 9.13 8.98
N VAL A 126 13.23 10.09 8.35
CA VAL A 126 13.80 11.38 7.96
C VAL A 126 13.10 12.50 8.71
N ASP A 127 13.87 13.39 9.32
CA ASP A 127 13.38 14.67 9.87
C ASP A 127 13.14 15.64 8.70
N LEU A 128 11.88 16.04 8.50
CA LEU A 128 11.48 16.96 7.42
C LEU A 128 11.86 18.43 7.68
N ALA A 129 12.28 18.77 8.88
CA ALA A 129 12.76 20.14 9.20
C ALA A 129 14.23 20.32 8.78
N THR A 130 15.03 19.27 8.80
CA THR A 130 16.47 19.28 8.50
C THR A 130 16.84 18.47 7.26
N ASP A 131 15.91 17.71 6.70
CA ASP A 131 16.08 16.76 5.60
C ASP A 131 17.20 15.72 5.88
N THR A 132 17.30 15.29 7.15
CA THR A 132 18.33 14.35 7.58
C THR A 132 17.75 13.02 8.05
N VAL A 133 18.41 11.92 7.68
CA VAL A 133 18.08 10.59 8.22
C VAL A 133 18.45 10.53 9.68
N GLU A 134 17.47 10.27 10.56
CA GLU A 134 17.66 10.19 12.00
C GLU A 134 17.72 8.76 12.53
N GLN A 135 17.05 7.83 11.86
CA GLN A 135 16.94 6.45 12.33
C GLN A 135 16.83 5.47 11.17
N VAL A 136 17.50 4.33 11.30
CA VAL A 136 17.33 3.17 10.42
C VAL A 136 17.02 1.97 11.29
N ILE A 137 15.88 1.32 11.04
CA ILE A 137 15.47 0.09 11.70
C ILE A 137 15.56 -1.03 10.67
N LEU A 138 16.53 -1.92 10.83
CA LEU A 138 16.68 -3.10 9.98
C LEU A 138 15.68 -4.17 10.41
N LEU A 139 15.01 -4.79 9.44
CA LEU A 139 14.15 -5.94 9.69
C LEU A 139 14.96 -7.22 9.54
N GLU A 140 15.11 -7.95 10.63
CA GLU A 140 15.92 -9.16 10.68
C GLU A 140 15.29 -10.31 9.84
N PRO A 141 16.08 -11.30 9.40
CA PRO A 141 15.61 -12.37 8.51
C PRO A 141 14.52 -13.29 9.07
N ASP A 142 14.27 -13.29 10.37
CA ASP A 142 13.15 -13.99 11.01
C ASP A 142 11.85 -13.18 10.98
N VAL A 143 11.94 -11.89 10.62
CA VAL A 143 10.82 -10.97 10.44
C VAL A 143 10.58 -10.70 8.96
N ALA A 144 11.58 -10.21 8.25
CA ALA A 144 11.56 -10.08 6.79
C ALA A 144 12.15 -11.36 6.17
N LEU A 145 11.31 -12.37 5.99
CA LEU A 145 11.68 -13.66 5.41
C LEU A 145 12.19 -13.49 3.97
N PRO A 146 12.94 -14.44 3.40
CA PRO A 146 13.38 -14.35 2.02
C PRO A 146 12.27 -14.12 0.99
N THR A 147 11.03 -14.55 1.31
CA THR A 147 9.84 -14.36 0.47
C THR A 147 9.04 -13.11 0.82
N THR A 148 9.35 -12.42 1.91
CA THR A 148 8.59 -11.24 2.37
C THR A 148 8.66 -10.12 1.34
N TYR A 149 7.51 -9.51 1.08
CA TYR A 149 7.42 -8.24 0.36
C TYR A 149 6.73 -7.21 1.25
N LEU A 150 7.54 -6.32 1.84
CA LEU A 150 7.05 -5.24 2.71
C LEU A 150 6.25 -4.26 1.84
N ASN A 151 4.95 -4.10 2.12
CA ASN A 151 4.10 -3.32 1.24
C ASN A 151 3.81 -1.92 1.76
N ASP A 152 3.05 -1.77 2.83
CA ASP A 152 2.67 -0.46 3.35
C ASP A 152 2.79 -0.42 4.88
N VAL A 153 2.79 0.78 5.47
CA VAL A 153 3.05 0.99 6.90
C VAL A 153 2.12 2.03 7.51
N ARG A 154 1.68 1.82 8.77
CA ARG A 154 0.94 2.81 9.56
C ARG A 154 1.52 2.94 10.97
N PHE A 155 1.39 4.12 11.58
CA PHE A 155 2.05 4.50 12.83
C PHE A 155 1.06 4.84 13.93
N ASP A 156 1.28 4.30 15.12
CA ASP A 156 0.69 4.77 16.40
C ASP A 156 1.83 5.25 17.31
N LEU A 157 2.11 6.53 17.30
CA LEU A 157 3.20 7.13 18.09
C LEU A 157 2.88 7.19 19.58
N ARG A 158 1.60 7.11 19.98
CA ARG A 158 1.22 7.01 21.40
C ARG A 158 1.76 5.72 22.03
N ARG A 159 1.86 4.67 21.20
CA ARG A 159 2.42 3.36 21.59
C ARG A 159 3.87 3.18 21.14
N GLY A 160 4.40 4.08 20.31
CA GLY A 160 5.73 3.93 19.69
C GLY A 160 5.80 2.77 18.70
N ILE A 161 4.72 2.47 18.00
CA ILE A 161 4.58 1.27 17.16
C ILE A 161 4.32 1.65 15.70
N ALA A 162 4.91 0.85 14.80
CA ALA A 162 4.51 0.79 13.39
C ALA A 162 3.98 -0.61 13.05
N TYR A 163 3.05 -0.65 12.09
CA TYR A 163 2.47 -1.87 11.54
C TYR A 163 2.72 -1.92 10.04
N ILE A 164 3.22 -3.04 9.53
CA ILE A 164 3.58 -3.24 8.13
C ILE A 164 2.86 -4.48 7.60
N THR A 165 2.34 -4.40 6.38
CA THR A 165 1.79 -5.57 5.67
C THR A 165 2.88 -6.29 4.87
N ASP A 166 2.77 -7.63 4.82
CA ASP A 166 3.59 -8.51 4.00
C ASP A 166 2.74 -9.07 2.85
N SER A 167 2.90 -8.50 1.66
CA SER A 167 2.10 -8.83 0.47
C SER A 167 2.75 -9.88 -0.43
N ALA A 168 3.76 -10.61 0.05
CA ALA A 168 4.44 -11.66 -0.72
C ALA A 168 3.46 -12.46 -1.59
N ASP A 169 3.81 -12.68 -2.85
CA ASP A 169 3.00 -13.48 -3.79
C ASP A 169 3.16 -14.99 -3.57
N SER A 170 4.22 -15.38 -2.87
CA SER A 170 4.52 -16.76 -2.50
C SER A 170 5.11 -16.82 -1.08
N GLY A 171 4.60 -17.71 -0.28
CA GLY A 171 5.03 -17.85 1.11
C GLY A 171 4.02 -17.31 2.12
N PRO A 172 4.41 -17.21 3.39
CA PRO A 172 3.52 -16.74 4.44
C PRO A 172 3.37 -15.22 4.39
N ASN A 173 2.13 -14.75 4.29
CA ASN A 173 1.79 -13.35 4.50
C ASN A 173 1.57 -13.07 5.99
N GLY A 174 1.47 -11.81 6.39
CA GLY A 174 1.25 -11.46 7.79
C GLY A 174 1.27 -9.95 8.03
N ILE A 175 1.18 -9.60 9.30
CA ILE A 175 1.40 -8.24 9.79
C ILE A 175 2.73 -8.23 10.55
N ILE A 176 3.61 -7.30 10.23
CA ILE A 176 4.85 -7.06 10.95
C ILE A 176 4.61 -5.87 11.89
N VAL A 177 4.96 -6.04 13.13
CA VAL A 177 4.87 -5.00 14.17
C VAL A 177 6.27 -4.55 14.51
N VAL A 178 6.50 -3.24 14.56
CA VAL A 178 7.82 -2.65 14.85
C VAL A 178 7.71 -1.76 16.08
N ASP A 179 8.52 -2.03 17.09
CA ASP A 179 8.78 -1.12 18.19
C ASP A 179 9.81 -0.09 17.72
N LEU A 180 9.35 1.16 17.58
CA LEU A 180 10.16 2.25 17.03
C LEU A 180 11.25 2.74 17.96
N GLU A 181 11.08 2.58 19.26
CA GLU A 181 12.09 2.97 20.27
C GLU A 181 13.16 1.87 20.42
N ALA A 182 12.73 0.62 20.59
CA ALA A 182 13.64 -0.51 20.71
C ALA A 182 14.32 -0.88 19.39
N GLY A 183 13.77 -0.48 18.24
CA GLY A 183 14.24 -0.88 16.91
C GLY A 183 14.11 -2.37 16.66
N THR A 184 13.11 -3.03 17.26
CA THR A 184 12.85 -4.46 17.12
C THR A 184 11.50 -4.71 16.46
N ALA A 185 11.37 -5.85 15.78
CA ALA A 185 10.15 -6.20 15.09
C ALA A 185 9.76 -7.66 15.33
N TRP A 186 8.49 -7.99 15.09
CA TRP A 186 7.97 -9.36 15.14
C TRP A 186 6.80 -9.53 14.19
N ARG A 187 6.49 -10.78 13.82
CA ARG A 187 5.36 -11.13 12.94
C ARG A 187 4.14 -11.52 13.76
N ARG A 188 2.97 -11.14 13.24
CA ARG A 188 1.65 -11.54 13.71
C ARG A 188 0.79 -11.97 12.52
N LEU A 189 -0.26 -12.73 12.78
CA LEU A 189 -1.14 -13.29 11.75
C LEU A 189 -0.35 -13.97 10.63
N HIS A 190 0.75 -14.63 11.01
CA HIS A 190 1.64 -15.31 10.09
C HIS A 190 0.89 -16.45 9.39
N ASP A 191 0.79 -16.36 8.07
CA ASP A 191 0.06 -17.32 7.23
C ASP A 191 -1.46 -17.45 7.56
N HIS A 192 -2.04 -16.46 8.25
CA HIS A 192 -3.46 -16.48 8.61
C HIS A 192 -4.33 -16.28 7.37
N PRO A 193 -5.51 -16.97 7.25
CA PRO A 193 -6.37 -16.85 6.07
C PRO A 193 -6.75 -15.42 5.67
N SER A 194 -6.93 -14.52 6.64
CA SER A 194 -7.26 -13.11 6.36
C SER A 194 -6.12 -12.31 5.71
N THR A 195 -4.88 -12.81 5.76
CA THR A 195 -3.72 -12.17 5.12
C THR A 195 -3.41 -12.75 3.75
N LYS A 196 -4.17 -13.77 3.32
CA LYS A 196 -3.95 -14.48 2.05
C LYS A 196 -4.78 -13.94 0.91
N ALA A 197 -4.21 -13.99 -0.28
CA ALA A 197 -4.94 -13.79 -1.51
C ALA A 197 -6.05 -14.84 -1.68
N LEU A 198 -7.17 -14.44 -2.25
CA LEU A 198 -8.18 -15.34 -2.78
C LEU A 198 -7.87 -15.63 -4.25
N THR A 199 -8.08 -16.87 -4.66
CA THR A 199 -7.83 -17.32 -6.03
C THR A 199 -9.10 -17.97 -6.61
N PRO A 200 -9.21 -18.16 -7.93
CA PRO A 200 -10.36 -18.85 -8.48
C PRO A 200 -10.59 -20.24 -7.85
N PRO A 201 -11.83 -20.64 -7.52
CA PRO A 201 -13.07 -19.94 -7.87
C PRO A 201 -13.53 -18.85 -6.88
N GLU A 202 -12.87 -18.66 -5.72
CA GLU A 202 -13.31 -17.71 -4.68
C GLU A 202 -13.26 -16.26 -5.16
N LEU A 203 -12.25 -15.92 -5.97
CA LEU A 203 -12.07 -14.60 -6.55
C LEU A 203 -11.62 -14.69 -8.00
N VAL A 204 -12.27 -13.90 -8.86
CA VAL A 204 -11.84 -13.59 -10.24
C VAL A 204 -11.79 -12.08 -10.36
N PRO A 205 -10.66 -11.43 -10.07
CA PRO A 205 -10.56 -9.98 -10.16
C PRO A 205 -10.54 -9.52 -11.61
N MET A 206 -11.06 -8.32 -11.87
CA MET A 206 -11.15 -7.75 -13.21
C MET A 206 -10.45 -6.38 -13.22
N ALA A 207 -9.70 -6.10 -14.27
CA ALA A 207 -9.17 -4.76 -14.54
C ALA A 207 -9.44 -4.40 -16.00
N GLU A 208 -9.98 -3.23 -16.28
CA GLU A 208 -10.38 -2.78 -17.61
C GLU A 208 -11.20 -3.83 -18.39
N GLY A 209 -12.14 -4.50 -17.71
CA GLY A 209 -13.02 -5.50 -18.32
C GLY A 209 -12.35 -6.85 -18.65
N ARG A 210 -11.11 -7.06 -18.25
CA ARG A 210 -10.33 -8.28 -18.45
C ARG A 210 -9.99 -8.94 -17.11
N VAL A 211 -10.02 -10.28 -17.07
CA VAL A 211 -9.58 -11.02 -15.87
C VAL A 211 -8.13 -10.66 -15.56
N LEU A 212 -7.88 -10.18 -14.34
CA LEU A 212 -6.55 -9.86 -13.84
C LEU A 212 -5.80 -11.15 -13.54
N MET A 213 -4.71 -11.38 -14.24
CA MET A 213 -3.81 -12.52 -14.07
C MET A 213 -2.39 -12.09 -14.40
N LYS A 214 -1.40 -12.69 -13.77
CA LYS A 214 -0.04 -12.67 -14.28
C LYS A 214 0.00 -13.46 -15.59
N ARG A 215 0.50 -12.84 -16.65
CA ARG A 215 0.65 -13.43 -18.00
C ARG A 215 2.06 -13.13 -18.49
N PRO A 216 3.07 -13.89 -18.04
CA PRO A 216 4.44 -13.71 -18.50
C PRO A 216 4.55 -13.95 -20.02
N ALA A 217 5.62 -13.49 -20.63
CA ALA A 217 5.91 -13.74 -22.06
C ALA A 217 5.98 -15.24 -22.37
N ASP A 218 6.57 -15.98 -21.45
CA ASP A 218 6.72 -17.44 -21.52
C ASP A 218 6.03 -18.08 -20.31
N GLY A 219 5.06 -18.96 -20.57
CA GLY A 219 4.34 -19.70 -19.54
C GLY A 219 2.83 -19.49 -19.56
N ASP A 220 2.14 -20.28 -18.74
CA ASP A 220 0.69 -20.19 -18.61
C ASP A 220 0.27 -19.04 -17.69
N PRO A 221 -0.91 -18.43 -17.96
CA PRO A 221 -1.47 -17.42 -17.06
C PRO A 221 -1.67 -17.97 -15.64
N GLN A 222 -1.27 -17.19 -14.63
CA GLN A 222 -1.41 -17.52 -13.22
C GLN A 222 -2.27 -16.49 -12.50
N PRO A 223 -3.06 -16.91 -11.48
CA PRO A 223 -3.75 -15.95 -10.62
C PRO A 223 -2.77 -14.97 -9.96
N VAL A 224 -3.23 -13.77 -9.65
CA VAL A 224 -2.51 -12.86 -8.75
C VAL A 224 -2.67 -13.39 -7.33
N THR A 225 -1.57 -13.56 -6.63
CA THR A 225 -1.51 -14.21 -5.31
C THR A 225 -0.94 -13.32 -4.21
N MET A 226 -0.81 -12.01 -4.47
CA MET A 226 -0.32 -11.05 -3.48
C MET A 226 -1.28 -10.94 -2.30
N GLY A 227 -0.73 -11.16 -1.11
CA GLY A 227 -1.48 -11.23 0.15
C GLY A 227 -1.73 -9.87 0.78
N ALA A 228 -1.59 -9.77 2.12
CA ALA A 228 -1.86 -8.56 2.90
C ALA A 228 -1.10 -7.35 2.35
N ASP A 229 -1.85 -6.39 1.83
CA ASP A 229 -1.41 -5.28 1.00
C ASP A 229 -1.81 -3.95 1.62
N GLY A 230 -2.96 -3.39 1.24
CA GLY A 230 -3.47 -2.15 1.80
C GLY A 230 -3.68 -2.23 3.31
N ILE A 231 -3.30 -1.16 4.01
CA ILE A 231 -3.35 -1.06 5.47
C ILE A 231 -3.85 0.33 5.90
N ALA A 232 -4.66 0.37 6.96
CA ALA A 232 -5.13 1.59 7.61
C ALA A 232 -5.25 1.39 9.12
N ILE A 233 -5.11 2.44 9.90
CA ILE A 233 -5.32 2.37 11.35
C ILE A 233 -6.57 3.17 11.72
N SER A 234 -7.41 2.65 12.61
CA SER A 234 -8.60 3.38 13.07
C SER A 234 -8.24 4.70 13.76
N ALA A 235 -9.13 5.69 13.69
CA ALA A 235 -8.86 7.01 14.24
C ALA A 235 -8.58 7.01 15.75
N ASP A 236 -9.12 6.03 16.49
CA ASP A 236 -8.82 5.79 17.91
C ASP A 236 -7.56 4.94 18.13
N GLY A 237 -7.03 4.31 17.07
CA GLY A 237 -5.86 3.44 17.10
C GLY A 237 -6.11 2.05 17.70
N GLU A 238 -7.38 1.67 17.91
CA GLU A 238 -7.71 0.40 18.57
C GLU A 238 -7.78 -0.78 17.60
N ARG A 239 -7.91 -0.51 16.30
CA ARG A 239 -7.93 -1.54 15.27
C ARG A 239 -7.04 -1.20 14.09
N LEU A 240 -6.30 -2.19 13.61
CA LEU A 240 -5.60 -2.17 12.34
C LEU A 240 -6.50 -2.79 11.27
N TRP A 241 -6.73 -2.08 10.17
CA TRP A 241 -7.46 -2.54 9.01
C TRP A 241 -6.50 -2.91 7.90
N TYR A 242 -6.77 -3.99 7.19
CA TYR A 242 -5.94 -4.44 6.08
C TYR A 242 -6.76 -5.26 5.07
N CYS A 243 -6.22 -5.41 3.87
CA CYS A 243 -6.79 -6.29 2.87
C CYS A 243 -5.69 -6.97 2.05
N PRO A 244 -5.88 -8.23 1.60
CA PRO A 244 -5.05 -8.76 0.52
C PRO A 244 -5.33 -8.03 -0.80
N LEU A 245 -4.31 -7.87 -1.65
CA LEU A 245 -4.47 -7.28 -2.99
C LEU A 245 -5.50 -8.05 -3.81
N ALA A 246 -5.37 -9.37 -3.82
CA ALA A 246 -6.31 -10.26 -4.50
C ALA A 246 -7.46 -10.67 -3.56
N SER A 247 -8.23 -9.68 -3.11
CA SER A 247 -9.45 -9.87 -2.30
C SER A 247 -10.37 -8.66 -2.41
N ARG A 248 -11.68 -8.89 -2.40
CA ARG A 248 -12.67 -7.81 -2.22
C ARG A 248 -13.03 -7.58 -0.76
N ARG A 249 -12.52 -8.40 0.14
CA ARG A 249 -12.77 -8.27 1.58
C ARG A 249 -11.69 -7.43 2.24
N TRP A 250 -12.08 -6.73 3.27
CA TRP A 250 -11.16 -6.15 4.23
C TRP A 250 -11.36 -6.79 5.60
N PHE A 251 -10.32 -6.73 6.39
CA PHE A 251 -10.29 -7.30 7.72
C PHE A 251 -9.78 -6.26 8.71
N SER A 252 -10.11 -6.44 9.98
CA SER A 252 -9.50 -5.66 11.04
C SER A 252 -9.07 -6.56 12.18
N VAL A 253 -8.07 -6.14 12.94
CA VAL A 253 -7.52 -6.84 14.09
C VAL A 253 -7.26 -5.86 15.23
N ALA A 254 -7.40 -6.30 16.49
CA ALA A 254 -7.12 -5.47 17.66
C ALA A 254 -5.62 -5.12 17.73
N THR A 255 -5.29 -3.82 17.76
CA THR A 255 -3.89 -3.36 17.87
C THR A 255 -3.25 -3.77 19.19
N SER A 256 -4.02 -3.82 20.28
CA SER A 256 -3.55 -4.30 21.59
C SER A 256 -3.06 -5.75 21.54
N ALA A 257 -3.74 -6.63 20.79
CA ALA A 257 -3.34 -8.02 20.62
C ALA A 257 -2.10 -8.16 19.73
N LEU A 258 -1.95 -7.32 18.71
CA LEU A 258 -0.76 -7.31 17.85
C LEU A 258 0.52 -6.92 18.61
N VAL A 259 0.42 -5.93 19.50
CA VAL A 259 1.55 -5.34 20.21
C VAL A 259 2.02 -6.20 21.37
N ASP A 260 1.11 -6.82 22.12
CA ASP A 260 1.45 -7.63 23.28
C ASP A 260 2.05 -8.98 22.85
N ARG A 261 3.37 -9.08 22.96
CA ARG A 261 4.13 -10.29 22.58
C ARG A 261 3.81 -11.51 23.46
N SER A 262 3.17 -11.33 24.61
CA SER A 262 2.75 -12.42 25.49
C SER A 262 1.44 -13.08 25.06
N VAL A 263 0.65 -12.40 24.20
CA VAL A 263 -0.60 -12.95 23.64
C VAL A 263 -0.26 -14.04 22.62
N PRO A 264 -0.80 -15.27 22.78
CA PRO A 264 -0.63 -16.34 21.80
C PRO A 264 -1.19 -15.96 20.42
N ASP A 265 -0.60 -16.47 19.33
CA ASP A 265 -1.03 -16.12 17.98
C ASP A 265 -2.48 -16.54 17.69
N GLU A 266 -2.98 -17.61 18.31
CA GLU A 266 -4.39 -18.02 18.24
C GLU A 266 -5.34 -17.00 18.87
N ASP A 267 -4.94 -16.33 19.95
CA ASP A 267 -5.72 -15.30 20.60
C ASP A 267 -5.66 -13.98 19.80
N VAL A 268 -4.52 -13.67 19.17
CA VAL A 268 -4.44 -12.58 18.20
C VAL A 268 -5.40 -12.83 17.03
N ALA A 269 -5.37 -14.02 16.46
CA ALA A 269 -6.25 -14.42 15.36
C ALA A 269 -7.74 -14.34 15.74
N ALA A 270 -8.09 -14.66 17.00
CA ALA A 270 -9.46 -14.55 17.50
C ALA A 270 -9.99 -13.11 17.55
N THR A 271 -9.12 -12.09 17.47
CA THR A 271 -9.53 -10.68 17.40
C THR A 271 -9.76 -10.17 15.96
N VAL A 272 -9.46 -10.99 14.96
CA VAL A 272 -9.70 -10.66 13.55
C VAL A 272 -11.19 -10.60 13.28
N VAL A 273 -11.61 -9.52 12.63
CA VAL A 273 -13.00 -9.34 12.16
C VAL A 273 -12.97 -9.26 10.64
N ASP A 274 -13.84 -10.02 10.01
CA ASP A 274 -14.15 -9.85 8.59
C ASP A 274 -15.14 -8.69 8.45
N GLU A 275 -14.67 -7.58 7.91
CA GLU A 275 -15.42 -6.32 7.80
C GLU A 275 -16.33 -6.26 6.56
N GLY A 276 -16.35 -7.32 5.78
CA GLY A 276 -17.22 -7.45 4.61
C GLY A 276 -16.54 -7.16 3.29
N ASP A 277 -17.37 -7.00 2.26
CA ASP A 277 -16.94 -6.69 0.90
C ASP A 277 -16.85 -5.17 0.70
N LYS A 278 -15.73 -4.69 0.14
CA LYS A 278 -15.49 -3.26 -0.15
C LYS A 278 -15.91 -2.82 -1.56
N GLY A 279 -16.51 -3.72 -2.34
CA GLY A 279 -17.03 -3.43 -3.67
C GLY A 279 -16.03 -3.58 -4.81
N GLY A 280 -14.81 -4.04 -4.54
CA GLY A 280 -13.77 -4.29 -5.53
C GLY A 280 -12.45 -4.66 -4.89
N GLY A 281 -11.49 -5.12 -5.70
CA GLY A 281 -10.11 -5.29 -5.30
C GLY A 281 -9.47 -3.93 -5.02
N ALA A 282 -8.68 -3.85 -3.94
CA ALA A 282 -7.99 -2.63 -3.54
C ALA A 282 -6.50 -2.88 -3.37
N ASP A 283 -5.73 -1.86 -3.70
CA ASP A 283 -4.31 -1.77 -3.40
C ASP A 283 -4.13 -1.00 -2.08
N GLY A 284 -4.42 0.29 -2.05
CA GLY A 284 -4.29 1.15 -0.88
C GLY A 284 -5.53 1.23 0.00
N LEU A 285 -5.31 1.35 1.32
CA LEU A 285 -6.30 1.73 2.32
C LEU A 285 -5.86 2.99 3.06
N GLU A 286 -6.82 3.78 3.55
CA GLU A 286 -6.54 4.93 4.40
C GLU A 286 -7.72 5.22 5.36
N THR A 287 -7.45 5.99 6.42
CA THR A 287 -8.46 6.42 7.40
C THR A 287 -8.34 7.90 7.66
N ASP A 288 -9.45 8.61 7.74
CA ASP A 288 -9.46 10.02 8.13
C ASP A 288 -9.73 10.23 9.63
N ALA A 289 -9.48 11.45 10.09
CA ALA A 289 -9.67 11.85 11.49
C ALA A 289 -11.12 11.72 11.99
N LEU A 290 -12.11 11.57 11.09
CA LEU A 290 -13.51 11.33 11.42
C LEU A 290 -13.84 9.83 11.54
N GLY A 291 -12.84 8.94 11.36
CA GLY A 291 -13.00 7.49 11.45
C GLY A 291 -13.66 6.85 10.24
N ARG A 292 -13.61 7.50 9.08
CA ARG A 292 -14.08 6.93 7.81
C ARG A 292 -12.93 6.23 7.11
N PHE A 293 -13.17 5.04 6.57
CA PHE A 293 -12.16 4.23 5.88
C PHE A 293 -12.29 4.38 4.36
N TYR A 294 -11.16 4.50 3.69
CA TYR A 294 -11.06 4.62 2.25
C TYR A 294 -10.35 3.40 1.69
N ALA A 295 -10.78 2.97 0.50
CA ALA A 295 -10.11 1.95 -0.28
C ALA A 295 -10.03 2.40 -1.73
N THR A 296 -8.89 2.14 -2.36
CA THR A 296 -8.81 2.20 -3.82
C THR A 296 -9.64 1.07 -4.42
N SER A 297 -10.04 1.18 -5.66
CA SER A 297 -10.75 0.12 -6.38
C SER A 297 -10.19 0.00 -7.78
N TYR A 298 -9.17 -0.85 -7.95
CA TYR A 298 -8.54 -1.07 -9.25
C TYR A 298 -9.47 -1.76 -10.26
N GLU A 299 -10.48 -2.48 -9.77
CA GLU A 299 -11.49 -3.10 -10.63
C GLU A 299 -12.48 -2.08 -11.23
N ASN A 300 -12.65 -0.93 -10.59
CA ASN A 300 -13.69 0.04 -10.94
C ASN A 300 -13.15 1.45 -11.23
N ASN A 301 -11.84 1.66 -11.28
CA ASN A 301 -11.22 2.99 -11.45
C ASN A 301 -11.80 4.02 -10.48
N ALA A 302 -11.86 3.67 -9.20
CA ALA A 302 -12.58 4.44 -8.20
C ALA A 302 -11.84 4.49 -6.86
N ILE A 303 -12.25 5.42 -6.00
CA ILE A 303 -11.99 5.42 -4.56
C ILE A 303 -13.34 5.30 -3.86
N VAL A 304 -13.46 4.34 -2.98
CA VAL A 304 -14.65 4.12 -2.16
C VAL A 304 -14.36 4.49 -0.71
N ARG A 305 -15.42 4.83 0.03
CA ARG A 305 -15.36 5.18 1.45
C ARG A 305 -16.39 4.41 2.24
N ARG A 306 -16.00 3.84 3.37
CA ARG A 306 -16.90 3.30 4.37
C ARG A 306 -17.09 4.34 5.48
N ARG A 307 -18.31 4.74 5.71
CA ARG A 307 -18.70 5.62 6.83
C ARG A 307 -18.66 4.86 8.15
N THR A 308 -18.71 5.60 9.25
CA THR A 308 -18.74 5.03 10.61
C THR A 308 -19.99 4.21 10.90
N ASP A 309 -21.07 4.41 10.15
CA ASP A 309 -22.30 3.61 10.22
C ASP A 309 -22.24 2.34 9.34
N GLY A 310 -21.13 2.10 8.64
CA GLY A 310 -20.90 0.98 7.73
C GLY A 310 -21.37 1.20 6.29
N THR A 311 -22.01 2.33 5.99
CA THR A 311 -22.46 2.67 4.63
C THR A 311 -21.29 2.89 3.70
N MET A 312 -21.35 2.32 2.49
CA MET A 312 -20.36 2.52 1.44
C MET A 312 -20.76 3.66 0.50
N GLU A 313 -19.78 4.48 0.12
CA GLU A 313 -19.94 5.60 -0.79
C GLU A 313 -18.83 5.56 -1.85
N THR A 314 -19.13 6.04 -3.07
CA THR A 314 -18.11 6.32 -4.08
C THR A 314 -17.64 7.77 -3.90
N ILE A 315 -16.36 7.97 -3.60
CA ILE A 315 -15.77 9.30 -3.50
C ILE A 315 -15.46 9.86 -4.88
N VAL A 316 -14.82 9.06 -5.71
CA VAL A 316 -14.53 9.40 -7.10
C VAL A 316 -14.55 8.14 -7.95
N HIS A 317 -15.07 8.28 -9.18
CA HIS A 317 -14.98 7.29 -10.25
C HIS A 317 -14.57 8.03 -11.51
N ASP A 318 -13.40 7.70 -12.05
CA ASP A 318 -12.83 8.41 -13.19
C ASP A 318 -11.97 7.43 -14.03
N GLU A 319 -12.16 7.44 -15.34
CA GLU A 319 -11.39 6.57 -16.26
C GLU A 319 -9.87 6.79 -16.19
N ARG A 320 -9.41 7.93 -15.69
CA ARG A 320 -7.99 8.24 -15.49
C ARG A 320 -7.38 7.53 -14.28
N LEU A 321 -8.20 7.01 -13.35
CA LEU A 321 -7.76 6.22 -12.20
C LEU A 321 -7.44 4.77 -12.61
N LEU A 322 -6.51 4.63 -13.56
CA LEU A 322 -6.03 3.32 -14.00
C LEU A 322 -5.07 2.74 -12.98
N TRP A 323 -5.57 1.79 -12.21
CA TRP A 323 -4.90 1.22 -11.06
C TRP A 323 -4.56 2.28 -10.00
N PRO A 324 -5.56 2.80 -9.26
CA PRO A 324 -5.28 3.62 -8.09
C PRO A 324 -4.59 2.78 -7.03
N ASP A 325 -3.39 3.21 -6.63
CA ASP A 325 -2.48 2.46 -5.76
C ASP A 325 -2.53 3.04 -4.32
N THR A 326 -1.52 3.72 -3.87
CA THR A 326 -1.42 4.25 -2.52
C THR A 326 -2.15 5.59 -2.37
N MET A 327 -2.68 5.81 -1.18
CA MET A 327 -3.35 7.04 -0.79
C MET A 327 -2.67 7.73 0.38
N SER A 328 -2.77 9.06 0.44
CA SER A 328 -2.35 9.87 1.57
C SER A 328 -3.38 10.96 1.84
N ILE A 329 -3.90 11.03 3.07
CA ILE A 329 -4.78 12.12 3.48
C ILE A 329 -3.92 13.24 4.08
N ALA A 330 -4.06 14.45 3.52
CA ALA A 330 -3.27 15.60 3.92
C ALA A 330 -4.06 16.57 4.83
N THR A 331 -3.34 17.51 5.45
CA THR A 331 -3.92 18.54 6.32
C THR A 331 -4.78 19.56 5.58
N ASP A 332 -4.67 19.63 4.23
CA ASP A 332 -5.50 20.44 3.35
C ASP A 332 -6.88 19.82 3.05
N GLU A 333 -7.24 18.73 3.76
CA GLU A 333 -8.50 17.99 3.63
C GLU A 333 -8.68 17.29 2.27
N HIS A 334 -7.57 17.01 1.56
CA HIS A 334 -7.58 16.21 0.35
C HIS A 334 -6.99 14.82 0.61
N LEU A 335 -7.51 13.87 -0.14
CA LEU A 335 -6.92 12.56 -0.32
C LEU A 335 -6.15 12.58 -1.63
N TYR A 336 -4.85 12.33 -1.56
CA TYR A 336 -3.95 12.18 -2.69
C TYR A 336 -3.85 10.71 -3.07
N VAL A 337 -3.72 10.41 -4.38
CA VAL A 337 -3.67 9.04 -4.89
C VAL A 337 -2.79 8.95 -6.13
N THR A 338 -1.94 7.94 -6.19
CA THR A 338 -1.21 7.57 -7.41
C THR A 338 -2.08 6.69 -8.32
N ALA A 339 -1.95 6.88 -9.63
CA ALA A 339 -2.56 6.02 -10.66
C ALA A 339 -1.47 5.59 -11.64
N ASN A 340 -1.14 4.31 -11.64
CA ASN A 340 0.13 3.82 -12.20
C ASN A 340 0.00 2.79 -13.33
N GLN A 341 -1.21 2.28 -13.61
CA GLN A 341 -1.45 1.30 -14.69
C GLN A 341 -0.76 -0.05 -14.48
N LEU A 342 -0.57 -0.52 -13.23
CA LEU A 342 0.14 -1.76 -12.89
C LEU A 342 -0.30 -2.95 -13.77
N HIS A 343 -1.61 -3.14 -13.93
CA HIS A 343 -2.20 -4.24 -14.72
C HIS A 343 -1.84 -4.22 -16.21
N ARG A 344 -1.24 -3.13 -16.70
CA ARG A 344 -0.76 -2.97 -18.08
C ARG A 344 0.73 -3.29 -18.27
N GLN A 345 1.46 -3.60 -17.18
CA GLN A 345 2.86 -4.05 -17.28
C GLN A 345 2.99 -5.33 -18.11
N ALA A 346 4.17 -5.55 -18.65
CA ALA A 346 4.49 -6.70 -19.50
C ALA A 346 4.10 -8.04 -18.87
N ASP A 347 4.31 -8.21 -17.57
CA ASP A 347 4.01 -9.44 -16.82
C ASP A 347 2.51 -9.76 -16.72
N TYR A 348 1.64 -8.78 -16.95
CA TYR A 348 0.19 -8.98 -17.01
C TYR A 348 -0.34 -9.08 -18.44
N GLN A 349 0.49 -8.79 -19.45
CA GLN A 349 0.07 -8.60 -20.84
C GLN A 349 0.84 -9.49 -21.85
N GLY A 350 1.34 -10.64 -21.41
CA GLY A 350 2.01 -11.61 -22.30
C GLY A 350 3.36 -11.10 -22.80
N GLY A 351 4.09 -10.38 -21.96
CA GLY A 351 5.39 -9.81 -22.27
C GLY A 351 5.36 -8.47 -23.02
N THR A 352 4.17 -7.90 -23.26
CA THR A 352 4.04 -6.60 -23.93
C THR A 352 3.65 -5.53 -22.90
N ASP A 353 4.48 -4.51 -22.74
CA ASP A 353 4.13 -3.36 -21.92
C ASP A 353 3.10 -2.49 -22.63
N LEU A 354 1.90 -2.36 -22.04
CA LEU A 354 0.80 -1.56 -22.54
C LEU A 354 0.58 -0.26 -21.74
N ARG A 355 1.46 0.03 -20.79
CA ARG A 355 1.41 1.29 -20.03
C ARG A 355 1.66 2.47 -20.96
N THR A 356 1.03 3.59 -20.67
CA THR A 356 1.18 4.83 -21.43
C THR A 356 1.38 6.01 -20.50
N TYR A 357 2.23 6.93 -20.90
CA TYR A 357 2.38 8.20 -20.16
C TYR A 357 1.19 9.15 -20.41
N PRO A 358 0.87 10.00 -19.45
CA PRO A 358 1.54 10.12 -18.16
C PRO A 358 1.03 9.09 -17.13
N TYR A 359 1.87 8.71 -16.15
CA TYR A 359 1.37 8.28 -14.86
C TYR A 359 0.94 9.50 -14.07
N SER A 360 0.03 9.34 -13.12
CA SER A 360 -0.59 10.51 -12.53
C SER A 360 -0.64 10.44 -11.01
N LEU A 361 -0.38 11.59 -10.38
CA LEU A 361 -0.77 11.86 -9.01
C LEU A 361 -2.00 12.75 -9.04
N PHE A 362 -3.08 12.27 -8.45
CA PHE A 362 -4.33 12.98 -8.32
C PHE A 362 -4.61 13.34 -6.86
N ARG A 363 -5.59 14.21 -6.65
CA ARG A 363 -6.22 14.43 -5.35
C ARG A 363 -7.73 14.61 -5.49
N VAL A 364 -8.44 14.38 -4.40
CA VAL A 364 -9.88 14.65 -4.28
C VAL A 364 -10.16 15.22 -2.91
N ARG A 365 -11.01 16.25 -2.82
CA ARG A 365 -11.38 16.84 -1.54
C ARG A 365 -12.34 15.92 -0.79
N ILE A 366 -11.99 15.59 0.47
CA ILE A 366 -12.77 14.69 1.33
C ILE A 366 -13.34 15.38 2.58
N GLY A 367 -12.88 16.61 2.89
CA GLY A 367 -13.34 17.42 4.01
C GLY A 367 -12.94 16.88 5.39
N ALA A 368 -11.80 16.19 5.47
CA ALA A 368 -11.21 15.74 6.73
C ALA A 368 -9.69 15.61 6.60
N GLY A 369 -8.97 15.81 7.69
CA GLY A 369 -7.53 15.60 7.78
C GLY A 369 -7.14 14.16 8.12
N PRO A 370 -5.83 13.90 8.24
CA PRO A 370 -5.28 12.58 8.55
C PRO A 370 -5.53 12.16 10.00
N VAL A 371 -5.41 10.86 10.27
CA VAL A 371 -5.34 10.33 11.63
C VAL A 371 -3.99 10.68 12.26
N LEU A 372 -4.01 11.35 13.41
CA LEU A 372 -2.80 11.79 14.12
C LEU A 372 -2.73 11.15 15.52
N LEU A 373 -2.27 9.91 15.60
CA LEU A 373 -2.05 9.16 16.85
C LEU A 373 -0.71 9.55 17.48
N ARG A 374 -0.69 10.71 18.21
CA ARG A 374 0.48 11.30 18.86
C ARG A 374 0.51 11.00 20.37
#